data_7c5d11ebdb7b277b73f9dfb33e7e8560
#
_entry.id   7c5d11ebdb7b277b73f9dfb33e7e8560
#
_cell.length_a   1.000
_cell.length_b   1.000
_cell.length_c   1.000
_cell.angle_alpha   90.00
_cell.angle_beta   90.00
_cell.angle_gamma   90.00
#
_symmetry.space_group_name_H-M   'P 1'
#
loop_
_entity.id
_entity.type
_entity.pdbx_description
1 polymer ?
#
loop_
_entity_poly.entity_id
_entity_poly.type
_entity_poly.pdbx_seq_one_letter_code
_entity_poly.pdbx_strand_id
1 'polypeptide(L)'
;QMCIRDSYTTDIWGGMVFYGGLIGGIILGTIYCKKQKLDTMFYADIYAPAIPLFHAFGRVGCFLGGCCYGIESSWGVVYNNPNIPEANGVTRLPIQLVESAGDLIIFAILLFLSYKKLRKGTLFLLYLLMYGALRMTTEFFRGDEIRGFLFGISTSQWISIILIICSLAILIYRHINFKQKGTD
;
A
#
# COMPACT_ATOMS: atom_id res chain seq x y z
N GLN A 1 0.27 -15.14 -8.11
CA GLN A 1 1.45 -14.92 -9.00
C GLN A 1 2.51 -13.98 -8.43
N MET A 2 2.26 -13.25 -7.34
CA MET A 2 3.28 -12.43 -6.67
C MET A 2 4.25 -13.21 -5.77
N CYS A 3 3.99 -14.48 -5.54
CA CYS A 3 4.79 -15.34 -4.66
C CYS A 3 5.46 -16.53 -5.38
N ILE A 4 5.44 -16.57 -6.71
CA ILE A 4 6.12 -17.64 -7.45
C ILE A 4 7.55 -17.20 -7.71
N ARG A 5 8.45 -17.77 -6.93
CA ARG A 5 9.90 -17.68 -7.14
C ARG A 5 10.31 -18.76 -8.14
N ASP A 6 10.28 -18.43 -9.41
CA ASP A 6 10.94 -19.21 -10.43
C ASP A 6 12.23 -18.50 -10.84
N SER A 7 13.37 -19.09 -10.44
CA SER A 7 14.71 -18.84 -10.97
C SER A 7 15.23 -17.38 -10.94
N TYR A 8 16.49 -17.19 -10.67
CA TYR A 8 17.25 -15.93 -10.50
C TYR A 8 17.03 -14.80 -11.54
N THR A 9 16.33 -15.07 -12.63
CA THR A 9 16.01 -14.08 -13.67
C THR A 9 14.61 -13.47 -13.52
N THR A 10 13.72 -14.08 -12.71
CA THR A 10 12.31 -13.63 -12.55
C THR A 10 12.10 -12.67 -11.40
N ASP A 11 13.05 -12.56 -10.46
CA ASP A 11 12.90 -11.69 -9.27
C ASP A 11 12.81 -10.20 -9.64
N ILE A 12 13.53 -9.78 -10.67
CA ILE A 12 13.46 -8.40 -11.19
C ILE A 12 12.13 -8.18 -11.92
N TRP A 13 11.64 -9.15 -12.67
CA TRP A 13 10.42 -9.03 -13.48
C TRP A 13 9.15 -9.11 -12.65
N GLY A 14 9.11 -9.91 -11.59
CA GLY A 14 7.92 -10.05 -10.71
C GLY A 14 7.53 -8.75 -10.03
N GLY A 15 8.51 -8.02 -9.47
CA GLY A 15 8.30 -6.71 -8.89
C GLY A 15 7.94 -5.65 -9.94
N MET A 16 8.58 -5.68 -11.09
CA MET A 16 8.33 -4.73 -12.20
C MET A 16 6.94 -4.90 -12.81
N VAL A 17 6.38 -6.12 -12.87
CA VAL A 17 5.02 -6.36 -13.37
C VAL A 17 3.98 -5.66 -12.50
N PHE A 18 4.11 -5.72 -11.17
CA PHE A 18 3.19 -5.02 -10.27
C PHE A 18 3.27 -3.50 -10.41
N TYR A 19 4.48 -2.94 -10.35
CA TYR A 19 4.69 -1.49 -10.51
C TYR A 19 4.30 -1.01 -11.92
N GLY A 20 4.59 -1.79 -12.95
CA GLY A 20 4.17 -1.49 -14.33
C GLY A 20 2.65 -1.45 -14.45
N GLY A 21 1.94 -2.42 -13.88
CA GLY A 21 0.48 -2.43 -13.85
C GLY A 21 -0.12 -1.25 -13.08
N LEU A 22 0.45 -0.91 -11.91
CA LEU A 22 0.01 0.23 -11.10
C LEU A 22 0.24 1.56 -11.82
N ILE A 23 1.44 1.80 -12.33
CA ILE A 23 1.79 3.03 -13.04
C ILE A 23 0.97 3.14 -14.34
N GLY A 24 0.87 2.04 -15.09
CA GLY A 24 0.06 1.97 -16.31
C GLY A 24 -1.42 2.28 -16.03
N GLY A 25 -1.99 1.70 -14.96
CA GLY A 25 -3.35 1.96 -14.54
C GLY A 25 -3.60 3.43 -14.17
N ILE A 26 -2.68 4.04 -13.41
CA ILE A 26 -2.77 5.48 -13.05
C ILE A 26 -2.68 6.37 -14.29
N ILE A 27 -1.72 6.11 -15.18
CA ILE A 27 -1.52 6.90 -16.41
C ILE A 27 -2.75 6.76 -17.32
N LEU A 28 -3.15 5.54 -17.64
CA LEU A 28 -4.28 5.28 -18.55
C LEU A 28 -5.59 5.79 -17.96
N GLY A 29 -5.83 5.59 -16.67
CA GLY A 29 -6.99 6.13 -15.98
C GLY A 29 -7.04 7.66 -16.02
N THR A 30 -5.89 8.31 -15.80
CA THR A 30 -5.79 9.78 -15.88
C THR A 30 -6.03 10.29 -17.31
N ILE A 31 -5.45 9.63 -18.31
CA ILE A 31 -5.66 9.96 -19.73
C ILE A 31 -7.13 9.78 -20.10
N TYR A 32 -7.75 8.67 -19.68
CA TYR A 32 -9.16 8.41 -19.92
C TYR A 32 -10.05 9.49 -19.33
N CYS A 33 -9.86 9.82 -18.04
CA CYS A 33 -10.62 10.89 -17.37
C CYS A 33 -10.47 12.22 -18.10
N LYS A 34 -9.24 12.58 -18.52
CA LYS A 34 -8.99 13.83 -19.26
C LYS A 34 -9.68 13.83 -20.64
N LYS A 35 -9.61 12.73 -21.39
CA LYS A 35 -10.27 12.60 -22.70
C LYS A 35 -11.78 12.71 -22.59
N GLN A 36 -12.37 12.13 -21.55
CA GLN A 36 -13.82 12.17 -21.29
C GLN A 36 -14.25 13.44 -20.54
N LYS A 37 -13.34 14.39 -20.30
CA LYS A 37 -13.60 15.63 -19.52
C LYS A 37 -14.13 15.34 -18.09
N LEU A 38 -13.75 14.21 -17.52
CA LEU A 38 -14.12 13.78 -16.17
C LEU A 38 -13.16 14.37 -15.15
N ASP A 39 -13.67 14.64 -13.94
CA ASP A 39 -12.84 15.14 -12.84
C ASP A 39 -12.02 14.02 -12.22
N THR A 40 -10.74 13.96 -12.56
CA THR A 40 -9.82 12.91 -12.11
C THR A 40 -9.76 12.79 -10.58
N MET A 41 -9.83 13.92 -9.85
CA MET A 41 -9.78 13.90 -8.38
C MET A 41 -11.06 13.35 -7.76
N PHE A 42 -12.20 13.59 -8.39
CA PHE A 42 -13.46 12.98 -7.97
C PHE A 42 -13.45 11.47 -8.12
N TYR A 43 -12.97 10.96 -9.26
CA TYR A 43 -12.85 9.52 -9.47
C TYR A 43 -11.79 8.88 -8.58
N ALA A 44 -10.66 9.56 -8.32
CA ALA A 44 -9.66 9.09 -7.36
C ALA A 44 -10.26 8.88 -5.96
N ASP A 45 -11.14 9.78 -5.50
CA ASP A 45 -11.84 9.64 -4.23
C ASP A 45 -12.83 8.46 -4.21
N ILE A 46 -13.50 8.18 -5.33
CA ILE A 46 -14.41 7.02 -5.43
C ILE A 46 -13.62 5.71 -5.29
N TYR A 47 -12.46 5.62 -5.91
CA TYR A 47 -11.63 4.41 -5.84
C TYR A 47 -10.80 4.30 -4.56
N ALA A 48 -10.58 5.40 -3.85
CA ALA A 48 -9.73 5.44 -2.65
C ALA A 48 -10.08 4.36 -1.60
N PRO A 49 -11.36 4.08 -1.25
CA PRO A 49 -11.69 3.00 -0.32
C PRO A 49 -11.45 1.59 -0.92
N ALA A 50 -11.64 1.42 -2.22
CA ALA A 50 -11.50 0.10 -2.85
C ALA A 50 -10.05 -0.41 -2.86
N ILE A 51 -9.07 0.48 -2.88
CA ILE A 51 -7.65 0.11 -2.96
C ILE A 51 -7.19 -0.64 -1.71
N PRO A 52 -7.38 -0.15 -0.47
CA PRO A 52 -6.98 -0.90 0.72
C PRO A 52 -7.78 -2.19 0.90
N LEU A 53 -9.03 -2.24 0.46
CA LEU A 53 -9.79 -3.50 0.46
C LEU A 53 -9.12 -4.55 -0.43
N PHE A 54 -8.72 -4.16 -1.65
CA PHE A 54 -7.98 -5.04 -2.56
C PHE A 54 -6.63 -5.48 -1.97
N HIS A 55 -5.90 -4.56 -1.32
CA HIS A 55 -4.65 -4.87 -0.64
C HIS A 55 -4.86 -5.88 0.48
N ALA A 56 -5.90 -5.73 1.31
CA ALA A 56 -6.21 -6.65 2.40
C ALA A 56 -6.36 -8.09 1.90
N PHE A 57 -7.13 -8.32 0.84
CA PHE A 57 -7.28 -9.65 0.24
C PHE A 57 -5.96 -10.15 -0.38
N GLY A 58 -5.18 -9.27 -1.00
CA GLY A 58 -3.86 -9.61 -1.51
C GLY A 58 -2.91 -10.10 -0.40
N ARG A 59 -2.96 -9.48 0.79
CA ARG A 59 -2.17 -9.90 1.96
C ARG A 59 -2.62 -11.24 2.53
N VAL A 60 -3.91 -11.52 2.55
CA VAL A 60 -4.41 -12.87 2.88
C VAL A 60 -3.86 -13.89 1.88
N GLY A 61 -3.85 -13.57 0.59
CA GLY A 61 -3.24 -14.41 -0.44
C GLY A 61 -1.73 -14.65 -0.20
N CYS A 62 -0.97 -13.63 0.21
CA CYS A 62 0.43 -13.77 0.59
C CYS A 62 0.61 -14.67 1.81
N PHE A 63 -0.28 -14.58 2.79
CA PHE A 63 -0.27 -15.44 3.98
C PHE A 63 -0.49 -16.90 3.59
N LEU A 64 -1.50 -17.21 2.78
CA LEU A 64 -1.79 -18.55 2.29
C LEU A 64 -0.66 -19.10 1.41
N GLY A 65 0.01 -18.25 0.64
CA GLY A 65 1.18 -18.59 -0.17
C GLY A 65 2.48 -18.74 0.62
N GLY A 66 2.50 -18.38 1.92
CA GLY A 66 3.68 -18.47 2.79
C GLY A 66 4.79 -17.46 2.46
N CYS A 67 4.52 -16.42 1.64
CA CYS A 67 5.50 -15.39 1.28
C CYS A 67 5.32 -14.11 2.09
N CYS A 68 6.29 -13.20 2.02
CA CYS A 68 6.23 -11.90 2.72
C CYS A 68 6.07 -12.05 4.24
N TYR A 69 6.67 -13.08 4.80
CA TYR A 69 6.58 -13.42 6.23
C TYR A 69 7.27 -12.37 7.12
N GLY A 70 6.92 -12.41 8.41
CA GLY A 70 7.52 -11.55 9.42
C GLY A 70 8.80 -12.13 10.01
N ILE A 71 9.37 -11.37 10.94
CA ILE A 71 10.53 -11.78 11.74
C ILE A 71 10.22 -13.03 12.58
N GLU A 72 11.25 -13.72 13.02
CA GLU A 72 11.12 -14.82 13.98
C GLU A 72 10.55 -14.30 15.31
N SER A 73 9.62 -15.06 15.86
CA SER A 73 8.89 -14.65 17.06
C SER A 73 8.54 -15.86 17.93
N SER A 74 8.37 -15.63 19.23
CA SER A 74 7.92 -16.65 20.17
C SER A 74 6.47 -17.09 19.94
N TRP A 75 5.67 -16.28 19.20
CA TRP A 75 4.31 -16.60 18.80
C TRP A 75 4.10 -16.29 17.32
N GLY A 76 3.25 -17.06 16.68
CA GLY A 76 2.99 -16.88 15.26
C GLY A 76 2.67 -18.19 14.55
N VAL A 77 3.05 -18.28 13.28
CA VAL A 77 2.79 -19.40 12.40
C VAL A 77 4.10 -20.03 11.95
N VAL A 78 4.16 -21.35 11.92
CA VAL A 78 5.23 -22.12 11.29
C VAL A 78 4.80 -22.42 9.86
N TYR A 79 5.56 -21.92 8.89
CA TYR A 79 5.33 -22.18 7.48
C TYR A 79 5.92 -23.53 7.09
N ASN A 80 5.26 -24.23 6.18
CA ASN A 80 5.75 -25.46 5.58
C ASN A 80 5.44 -25.41 4.07
N ASN A 81 6.14 -24.55 3.36
CA ASN A 81 5.99 -24.37 1.92
C ASN A 81 7.28 -24.80 1.21
N PRO A 82 7.26 -25.86 0.38
CA PRO A 82 8.45 -26.34 -0.32
C PRO A 82 9.05 -25.30 -1.28
N ASN A 83 8.27 -24.33 -1.73
CA ASN A 83 8.73 -23.26 -2.64
C ASN A 83 9.44 -22.11 -1.92
N ILE A 84 9.36 -22.06 -0.59
CA ILE A 84 9.95 -20.98 0.22
C ILE A 84 10.62 -21.60 1.45
N PRO A 85 11.73 -22.34 1.27
CA PRO A 85 12.38 -23.06 2.36
C PRO A 85 12.89 -22.15 3.48
N GLU A 86 13.23 -20.89 3.18
CA GLU A 86 13.72 -19.93 4.16
C GLU A 86 12.64 -19.50 5.18
N ALA A 87 11.37 -19.68 4.87
CA ALA A 87 10.27 -19.39 5.79
C ALA A 87 10.00 -20.56 6.76
N ASN A 88 10.40 -21.76 6.40
CA ASN A 88 9.98 -22.99 7.07
C ASN A 88 10.75 -23.27 8.36
N GLY A 89 10.12 -24.06 9.24
CA GLY A 89 10.74 -24.65 10.42
C GLY A 89 10.90 -23.74 11.63
N VAL A 90 10.60 -22.43 11.51
CA VAL A 90 10.63 -21.49 12.62
C VAL A 90 9.30 -20.76 12.74
N THR A 91 8.95 -20.40 13.99
CA THR A 91 7.74 -19.62 14.25
C THR A 91 7.99 -18.17 13.82
N ARG A 92 7.12 -17.65 12.93
CA ARG A 92 7.23 -16.30 12.39
C ARG A 92 5.97 -15.49 12.63
N LEU A 93 6.15 -14.20 12.84
CA LEU A 93 5.03 -13.26 12.96
C LEU A 93 4.23 -13.25 11.65
N PRO A 94 2.89 -13.47 11.68
CA PRO A 94 2.06 -13.41 10.48
C PRO A 94 1.78 -11.96 10.08
N ILE A 95 2.84 -11.22 9.71
CA ILE A 95 2.76 -9.78 9.41
C ILE A 95 1.80 -9.49 8.25
N GLN A 96 1.59 -10.44 7.34
CA GLN A 96 0.63 -10.33 6.26
C GLN A 96 -0.79 -10.12 6.79
N LEU A 97 -1.18 -10.83 7.85
CA LEU A 97 -2.50 -10.69 8.47
C LEU A 97 -2.62 -9.36 9.24
N VAL A 98 -1.53 -8.89 9.86
CA VAL A 98 -1.48 -7.57 10.50
C VAL A 98 -1.64 -6.46 9.44
N GLU A 99 -0.93 -6.55 8.31
CA GLU A 99 -1.10 -5.63 7.18
C GLU A 99 -2.53 -5.69 6.64
N SER A 100 -3.10 -6.89 6.46
CA SER A 100 -4.49 -7.06 6.01
C SER A 100 -5.50 -6.40 6.96
N ALA A 101 -5.33 -6.59 8.26
CA ALA A 101 -6.20 -5.96 9.27
C ALA A 101 -6.06 -4.43 9.24
N GLY A 102 -4.84 -3.90 9.11
CA GLY A 102 -4.59 -2.47 8.94
C GLY A 102 -5.25 -1.90 7.68
N ASP A 103 -5.15 -2.60 6.55
CA ASP A 103 -5.81 -2.21 5.30
C ASP A 103 -7.34 -2.23 5.42
N LEU A 104 -7.93 -3.20 6.13
CA LEU A 104 -9.37 -3.23 6.41
C LEU A 104 -9.82 -2.07 7.30
N ILE A 105 -9.00 -1.67 8.28
CA ILE A 105 -9.27 -0.49 9.11
C ILE A 105 -9.24 0.77 8.24
N ILE A 106 -8.23 0.93 7.37
CA ILE A 106 -8.14 2.05 6.43
C ILE A 106 -9.36 2.07 5.51
N PHE A 107 -9.76 0.92 4.96
CA PHE A 107 -10.97 0.78 4.16
C PHE A 107 -12.21 1.29 4.92
N ALA A 108 -12.42 0.82 6.14
CA ALA A 108 -13.58 1.20 6.95
C ALA A 108 -13.61 2.71 7.24
N ILE A 109 -12.46 3.30 7.57
CA ILE A 109 -12.33 4.76 7.81
C ILE A 109 -12.66 5.53 6.52
N LEU A 110 -12.08 5.16 5.39
CA LEU A 110 -12.33 5.84 4.11
C LEU A 110 -13.76 5.68 3.65
N LEU A 111 -14.34 4.50 3.83
CA LEU A 111 -15.74 4.26 3.53
C LEU A 111 -16.65 5.14 4.39
N PHE A 112 -16.41 5.23 5.69
CA PHE A 112 -17.16 6.13 6.57
C PHE A 112 -17.00 7.61 6.16
N LEU A 113 -15.78 8.03 5.80
CA LEU A 113 -15.51 9.39 5.37
C LEU A 113 -16.11 9.71 3.99
N SER A 114 -16.31 8.71 3.12
CA SER A 114 -16.92 8.90 1.80
C SER A 114 -18.38 9.39 1.86
N TYR A 115 -19.09 9.08 2.95
CA TYR A 115 -20.44 9.60 3.19
C TYR A 115 -20.45 11.08 3.63
N LYS A 116 -19.27 11.65 3.96
CA LYS A 116 -19.16 13.06 4.34
C LYS A 116 -18.83 13.90 3.11
N LYS A 117 -19.36 15.14 3.07
CA LYS A 117 -19.05 16.11 2.00
C LYS A 117 -17.61 16.62 2.14
N LEU A 118 -16.66 15.81 1.75
CA LEU A 118 -15.24 16.21 1.70
C LEU A 118 -14.93 16.87 0.35
N ARG A 119 -13.81 17.62 0.34
CA ARG A 119 -13.29 18.23 -0.89
C ARG A 119 -12.73 17.15 -1.80
N LYS A 120 -12.95 17.30 -3.11
CA LYS A 120 -12.43 16.37 -4.13
C LYS A 120 -10.92 16.13 -3.96
N GLY A 121 -10.49 14.88 -4.03
CA GLY A 121 -9.12 14.45 -3.85
C GLY A 121 -8.69 14.29 -2.39
N THR A 122 -9.56 14.55 -1.41
CA THR A 122 -9.21 14.45 0.01
C THR A 122 -9.16 13.00 0.49
N LEU A 123 -10.11 12.16 0.06
CA LEU A 123 -10.13 10.74 0.43
C LEU A 123 -8.90 10.01 -0.12
N PHE A 124 -8.52 10.31 -1.36
CA PHE A 124 -7.33 9.73 -1.96
C PHE A 124 -6.04 10.14 -1.23
N LEU A 125 -5.92 11.42 -0.85
CA LEU A 125 -4.76 11.88 -0.06
C LEU A 125 -4.71 11.24 1.33
N LEU A 126 -5.87 11.07 1.99
CA LEU A 126 -5.96 10.37 3.27
C LEU A 126 -5.58 8.89 3.13
N TYR A 127 -5.99 8.23 2.04
CA TYR A 127 -5.55 6.88 1.74
C TYR A 127 -4.02 6.81 1.67
N LEU A 128 -3.38 7.66 0.86
CA LEU A 128 -1.92 7.67 0.70
C LEU A 128 -1.19 7.89 2.04
N LEU A 129 -1.71 8.79 2.87
CA LEU A 129 -1.17 9.08 4.19
C LEU A 129 -1.27 7.87 5.13
N MET A 130 -2.47 7.29 5.27
CA MET A 130 -2.70 6.16 6.17
C MET A 130 -1.98 4.89 5.71
N TYR A 131 -2.01 4.61 4.40
CA TYR A 131 -1.29 3.47 3.84
C TYR A 131 0.23 3.63 3.98
N GLY A 132 0.78 4.82 3.71
CA GLY A 132 2.19 5.12 3.93
C GLY A 132 2.61 4.89 5.38
N ALA A 133 1.79 5.32 6.35
CA ALA A 133 2.05 5.10 7.78
C ALA A 133 1.99 3.61 8.15
N LEU A 134 0.96 2.88 7.70
CA LEU A 134 0.84 1.44 7.91
C LEU A 134 2.04 0.71 7.31
N ARG A 135 2.41 1.04 6.08
CA ARG A 135 3.52 0.39 5.38
C ARG A 135 4.86 0.67 6.03
N MET A 136 5.08 1.90 6.51
CA MET A 136 6.28 2.27 7.26
C MET A 136 6.43 1.46 8.55
N THR A 137 5.32 1.28 9.30
CA THR A 137 5.33 0.54 10.56
C THR A 137 5.49 -0.96 10.36
N THR A 138 4.78 -1.55 9.41
CA THR A 138 4.83 -3.00 9.18
C THR A 138 6.17 -3.45 8.61
N GLU A 139 6.90 -2.57 7.91
CA GLU A 139 8.21 -2.88 7.36
C GLU A 139 9.25 -3.28 8.42
N PHE A 140 9.18 -2.74 9.63
CA PHE A 140 10.07 -3.11 10.73
C PHE A 140 9.87 -4.55 11.23
N PHE A 141 8.70 -5.14 10.98
CA PHE A 141 8.35 -6.49 11.42
C PHE A 141 8.44 -7.53 10.31
N ARG A 142 8.90 -7.14 9.13
CA ARG A 142 9.09 -8.06 8.02
C ARG A 142 10.44 -8.77 8.12
N GLY A 143 10.47 -10.08 7.85
CA GLY A 143 11.65 -10.93 7.94
C GLY A 143 12.24 -11.39 6.61
N ASP A 144 11.62 -11.02 5.47
CA ASP A 144 12.12 -11.40 4.14
C ASP A 144 13.23 -10.44 3.67
N GLU A 145 14.42 -10.97 3.40
CA GLU A 145 15.63 -10.19 3.05
C GLU A 145 15.69 -9.71 1.58
N ILE A 146 14.75 -10.11 0.72
CA ILE A 146 14.78 -9.93 -0.75
C ILE A 146 14.58 -8.47 -1.19
N ARG A 147 14.73 -7.48 -0.31
CA ARG A 147 14.44 -6.08 -0.62
C ARG A 147 15.70 -5.27 -0.77
N GLY A 148 15.69 -4.43 -1.80
CA GLY A 148 16.76 -3.45 -1.96
C GLY A 148 16.81 -2.50 -0.77
N PHE A 149 17.98 -2.36 -0.16
CA PHE A 149 18.27 -1.36 0.85
C PHE A 149 19.07 -0.22 0.22
N LEU A 150 18.63 1.00 0.45
CA LEU A 150 19.36 2.19 0.06
C LEU A 150 19.60 3.03 1.32
N PHE A 151 20.85 3.27 1.68
CA PHE A 151 21.26 3.95 2.93
C PHE A 151 20.68 3.32 4.21
N GLY A 152 20.57 1.99 4.26
CA GLY A 152 20.04 1.28 5.43
C GLY A 152 18.51 1.33 5.60
N ILE A 153 17.80 1.92 4.64
CA ILE A 153 16.34 2.04 4.61
C ILE A 153 15.83 1.23 3.40
N SER A 154 14.74 0.48 3.58
CA SER A 154 14.15 -0.29 2.48
C SER A 154 13.51 0.62 1.43
N THR A 155 13.45 0.15 0.19
CA THR A 155 12.75 0.88 -0.90
C THR A 155 11.30 1.17 -0.55
N SER A 156 10.63 0.25 0.14
CA SER A 156 9.24 0.43 0.62
C SER A 156 9.14 1.58 1.62
N GLN A 157 10.11 1.73 2.52
CA GLN A 157 10.15 2.84 3.49
C GLN A 157 10.38 4.18 2.79
N TRP A 158 11.28 4.25 1.81
CA TRP A 158 11.50 5.46 1.02
C TRP A 158 10.22 5.91 0.31
N ILE A 159 9.53 4.99 -0.35
CA ILE A 159 8.24 5.28 -1.00
C ILE A 159 7.22 5.76 0.03
N SER A 160 7.14 5.12 1.20
CA SER A 160 6.21 5.51 2.28
C SER A 160 6.48 6.92 2.79
N ILE A 161 7.75 7.28 3.01
CA ILE A 161 8.15 8.63 3.43
C ILE A 161 7.69 9.68 2.41
N ILE A 162 7.95 9.43 1.12
CA ILE A 162 7.54 10.34 0.04
C ILE A 162 6.01 10.50 0.02
N LEU A 163 5.27 9.38 0.12
CA LEU A 163 3.80 9.41 0.13
C LEU A 163 3.26 10.20 1.32
N ILE A 164 3.82 10.02 2.52
CA ILE A 164 3.42 10.74 3.73
C ILE A 164 3.69 12.23 3.58
N ILE A 165 4.92 12.61 3.19
CA ILE A 165 5.30 14.02 3.06
C ILE A 165 4.47 14.72 2.00
N CYS A 166 4.33 14.14 0.81
CA CYS A 166 3.57 14.73 -0.28
C CYS A 166 2.08 14.88 0.07
N SER A 167 1.47 13.84 0.63
CA SER A 167 0.05 13.88 1.00
C SER A 167 -0.23 14.89 2.10
N LEU A 168 0.61 14.95 3.14
CA LEU A 168 0.52 15.97 4.20
C LEU A 168 0.70 17.38 3.66
N ALA A 169 1.74 17.62 2.86
CA ALA A 169 2.02 18.94 2.27
C ALA A 169 0.81 19.45 1.45
N ILE A 170 0.23 18.57 0.61
CA ILE A 170 -0.94 18.93 -0.20
C ILE A 170 -2.18 19.18 0.68
N LEU A 171 -2.41 18.37 1.72
CA LEU A 171 -3.53 18.56 2.63
C LEU A 171 -3.43 19.87 3.39
N ILE A 172 -2.23 20.20 3.92
CA ILE A 172 -1.95 21.45 4.64
C ILE A 172 -2.12 22.64 3.70
N TYR A 173 -1.51 22.60 2.51
CA TYR A 173 -1.64 23.67 1.51
C TYR A 173 -3.09 23.97 1.16
N ARG A 174 -3.89 22.90 0.94
CA ARG A 174 -5.33 23.03 0.64
C ARG A 174 -6.13 23.58 1.83
N HIS A 175 -5.74 23.25 3.05
CA HIS A 175 -6.39 23.76 4.25
C HIS A 175 -6.13 25.26 4.43
N ILE A 176 -4.86 25.72 4.27
CA ILE A 176 -4.47 27.11 4.40
C ILE A 176 -5.17 28.01 3.36
N ASN A 177 -5.13 27.60 2.08
CA ASN A 177 -5.76 28.36 0.99
C ASN A 177 -7.28 28.47 1.11
N PHE A 178 -7.90 27.52 1.81
CA PHE A 178 -9.33 27.62 2.06
C PHE A 178 -9.67 28.63 3.14
N LYS A 179 -8.85 28.67 4.19
CA LYS A 179 -9.06 29.61 5.28
C LYS A 179 -8.92 31.06 4.81
N GLN A 180 -8.00 31.31 3.86
CA GLN A 180 -7.82 32.64 3.27
C GLN A 180 -8.99 33.10 2.40
N LYS A 181 -9.63 32.19 1.63
CA LYS A 181 -10.78 32.52 0.79
C LYS A 181 -12.11 32.66 1.54
N GLY A 182 -12.18 32.30 2.81
CA GLY A 182 -13.36 32.44 3.65
C GLY A 182 -13.31 33.68 4.57
N THR A 183 -12.23 34.47 4.49
CA THR A 183 -12.03 35.73 5.25
C THR A 183 -12.14 36.99 4.38
N ASP A 184 -12.33 36.85 3.07
CA ASP A 184 -12.70 37.89 2.11
C ASP A 184 -14.19 37.76 1.76
#